data_45c7b349a36586490788031b607173b0
#
_entry.id   45c7b349a36586490788031b607173b0
#
_cell.length_a   1.000
_cell.length_b   1.000
_cell.length_c   1.000
_cell.angle_alpha   90.00
_cell.angle_beta   90.00
_cell.angle_gamma   90.00
#
_symmetry.space_group_name_H-M   'P 1'
#
loop_
_entity.id
_entity.type
_entity.pdbx_description
1 polymer ?
#
loop_
_entity_poly.entity_id
_entity_poly.type
_entity_poly.pdbx_seq_one_letter_code
_entity_poly.pdbx_strand_id
1 'polypeptide(L)'
;MGNPILATMAQPIQPDDVATLPDVIQDMIDTMRAANGVGLAAPQIGLSMRLIVFEIPKNRQTAGDTNTPTSPQVLINPRITHFDDGMELGWEGCLSIPGLKGEVPRHSSITYDAIDAEGNRLTTHACGFHARVIQHEIDHLDGILYPERMLNLRQFGFVDELQEH
;
A
#
# COMPACT_ATOMS: atom_id res chain seq x y z
N MET A 1 9.83 10.26 -5.87
CA MET A 1 9.29 11.47 -5.19
C MET A 1 9.50 12.67 -6.10
N GLY A 2 8.62 13.69 -6.05
CA GLY A 2 8.72 14.90 -6.90
C GLY A 2 7.91 14.86 -8.21
N ASN A 3 7.48 13.70 -8.70
CA ASN A 3 6.56 13.64 -9.82
C ASN A 3 5.15 14.06 -9.35
N PRO A 4 4.45 15.01 -10.04
CA PRO A 4 3.13 15.50 -9.62
C PRO A 4 2.06 14.43 -9.45
N ILE A 5 2.12 13.33 -10.20
CA ILE A 5 1.15 12.23 -10.09
C ILE A 5 1.13 11.61 -8.69
N LEU A 6 2.29 11.59 -8.00
CA LEU A 6 2.42 11.04 -6.65
C LEU A 6 1.85 11.96 -5.56
N ALA A 7 1.56 13.22 -5.92
CA ALA A 7 0.95 14.22 -5.03
C ALA A 7 -0.47 14.58 -5.46
N THR A 8 -1.09 13.75 -6.31
CA THR A 8 -2.43 13.99 -6.85
C THR A 8 -3.32 12.80 -6.55
N MET A 9 -4.55 13.06 -6.11
CA MET A 9 -5.55 12.01 -5.87
C MET A 9 -5.83 11.24 -7.17
N ALA A 10 -5.69 9.93 -7.10
CA ALA A 10 -5.95 9.01 -8.21
C ALA A 10 -7.45 8.92 -8.53
N GLN A 11 -7.78 8.74 -9.81
CA GLN A 11 -9.15 8.67 -10.28
C GLN A 11 -9.77 7.29 -9.99
N PRO A 12 -11.04 7.25 -9.58
CA PRO A 12 -11.74 5.98 -9.43
C PRO A 12 -11.91 5.29 -10.79
N ILE A 13 -11.78 3.97 -10.77
CA ILE A 13 -12.00 3.10 -11.93
C ILE A 13 -13.51 2.86 -12.06
N GLN A 14 -14.05 3.04 -13.28
CA GLN A 14 -15.46 2.78 -13.53
C GLN A 14 -15.72 1.29 -13.68
N PRO A 15 -16.92 0.78 -13.35
CA PRO A 15 -17.23 -0.64 -13.48
C PRO A 15 -16.96 -1.25 -14.86
N ASP A 16 -17.24 -0.48 -15.92
CA ASP A 16 -17.07 -0.90 -17.31
C ASP A 16 -15.58 -1.02 -17.71
N ASP A 17 -14.68 -0.34 -16.99
CA ASP A 17 -13.24 -0.35 -17.28
C ASP A 17 -12.51 -1.53 -16.59
N VAL A 18 -13.14 -2.21 -15.63
CA VAL A 18 -12.50 -3.32 -14.89
C VAL A 18 -12.01 -4.44 -15.82
N ALA A 19 -12.79 -4.76 -16.85
CA ALA A 19 -12.43 -5.76 -17.83
C ALA A 19 -11.19 -5.43 -18.69
N THR A 20 -10.72 -4.17 -18.66
CA THR A 20 -9.55 -3.70 -19.42
C THR A 20 -8.25 -3.72 -18.59
N LEU A 21 -8.32 -4.08 -17.31
CA LEU A 21 -7.20 -4.00 -16.38
C LEU A 21 -6.24 -5.21 -16.34
N PRO A 22 -6.55 -6.41 -16.89
CA PRO A 22 -5.73 -7.60 -16.64
C PRO A 22 -4.24 -7.40 -16.97
N ASP A 23 -3.92 -6.76 -18.11
CA ASP A 23 -2.53 -6.51 -18.51
C ASP A 23 -1.84 -5.52 -17.56
N VAL A 24 -2.51 -4.44 -17.18
CA VAL A 24 -1.99 -3.45 -16.21
C VAL A 24 -1.76 -4.10 -14.85
N ILE A 25 -2.69 -4.93 -14.38
CA ILE A 25 -2.56 -5.66 -13.12
C ILE A 25 -1.34 -6.57 -13.15
N GLN A 26 -1.15 -7.32 -14.24
CA GLN A 26 0.00 -8.20 -14.38
C GLN A 26 1.32 -7.41 -14.39
N ASP A 27 1.39 -6.33 -15.16
CA ASP A 27 2.55 -5.43 -15.20
C ASP A 27 2.88 -4.85 -13.81
N MET A 28 1.86 -4.48 -13.03
CA MET A 28 2.03 -3.99 -11.67
C MET A 28 2.59 -5.09 -10.74
N ILE A 29 2.06 -6.30 -10.81
CA ILE A 29 2.55 -7.44 -10.00
C ILE A 29 4.01 -7.74 -10.33
N ASP A 30 4.36 -7.80 -11.62
CA ASP A 30 5.71 -8.09 -12.08
C ASP A 30 6.68 -6.97 -11.67
N THR A 31 6.26 -5.71 -11.78
CA THR A 31 7.04 -4.54 -11.34
C THR A 31 7.28 -4.57 -9.83
N MET A 32 6.23 -4.82 -9.04
CA MET A 32 6.32 -4.94 -7.58
C MET A 32 7.33 -6.02 -7.18
N ARG A 33 7.22 -7.21 -7.78
CA ARG A 33 8.12 -8.34 -7.48
C ARG A 33 9.56 -8.09 -7.92
N ALA A 34 9.76 -7.52 -9.12
CA ALA A 34 11.09 -7.17 -9.62
C ALA A 34 11.80 -6.14 -8.72
N ALA A 35 11.03 -5.26 -8.07
CA ALA A 35 11.54 -4.27 -7.12
C ALA A 35 11.62 -4.78 -5.68
N ASN A 36 11.31 -6.06 -5.41
CA ASN A 36 11.20 -6.64 -4.06
C ASN A 36 10.22 -5.89 -3.15
N GLY A 37 9.18 -5.28 -3.73
CA GLY A 37 8.11 -4.60 -3.00
C GLY A 37 7.08 -5.57 -2.45
N VAL A 38 6.32 -5.11 -1.45
CA VAL A 38 5.18 -5.84 -0.86
C VAL A 38 3.85 -5.24 -1.28
N GLY A 39 3.87 -4.03 -1.83
CA GLY A 39 2.73 -3.32 -2.39
C GLY A 39 3.17 -2.39 -3.51
N LEU A 40 2.23 -2.04 -4.39
CA LEU A 40 2.42 -1.07 -5.47
C LEU A 40 1.07 -0.47 -5.84
N ALA A 41 0.99 0.86 -5.85
CA ALA A 41 -0.16 1.62 -6.31
C ALA A 41 0.05 2.14 -7.73
N ALA A 42 -0.99 2.21 -8.55
CA ALA A 42 -0.92 2.63 -9.94
C ALA A 42 -0.26 4.00 -10.17
N PRO A 43 -0.44 5.03 -9.29
CA PRO A 43 0.30 6.29 -9.42
C PRO A 43 1.82 6.14 -9.43
N GLN A 44 2.38 5.11 -8.81
CA GLN A 44 3.82 4.86 -8.76
C GLN A 44 4.40 4.43 -10.12
N ILE A 45 3.57 3.90 -11.00
CA ILE A 45 3.93 3.56 -12.39
C ILE A 45 3.38 4.57 -13.41
N GLY A 46 2.90 5.72 -12.95
CA GLY A 46 2.45 6.80 -13.82
C GLY A 46 0.98 6.73 -14.25
N LEU A 47 0.17 5.87 -13.65
CA LEU A 47 -1.25 5.71 -13.94
C LEU A 47 -2.11 6.32 -12.83
N SER A 48 -2.93 7.35 -13.15
CA SER A 48 -3.83 7.99 -12.19
C SER A 48 -5.11 7.17 -12.00
N MET A 49 -4.97 5.98 -11.42
CA MET A 49 -6.07 5.03 -11.16
C MET A 49 -6.06 4.59 -9.71
N ARG A 50 -7.23 4.43 -9.09
CA ARG A 50 -7.35 3.84 -7.74
C ARG A 50 -7.21 2.32 -7.82
N LEU A 51 -5.99 1.85 -8.07
CA LEU A 51 -5.62 0.44 -8.20
C LEU A 51 -4.37 0.16 -7.37
N ILE A 52 -4.43 -0.92 -6.59
CA ILE A 52 -3.33 -1.43 -5.76
C ILE A 52 -3.13 -2.90 -6.06
N VAL A 53 -1.87 -3.33 -6.11
CA VAL A 53 -1.48 -4.73 -5.99
C VAL A 53 -0.61 -4.91 -4.75
N PHE A 54 -0.74 -6.03 -4.04
CA PHE A 54 0.11 -6.34 -2.89
C PHE A 54 0.25 -7.84 -2.68
N GLU A 55 1.35 -8.23 -2.04
CA GLU A 55 1.63 -9.62 -1.66
C GLU A 55 2.47 -9.62 -0.38
N ILE A 56 1.96 -10.20 0.70
CA ILE A 56 2.64 -10.19 1.99
C ILE A 56 3.44 -11.48 2.18
N PRO A 57 4.77 -11.41 2.24
CA PRO A 57 5.60 -12.58 2.47
C PRO A 57 5.27 -13.25 3.80
N LYS A 58 5.32 -14.58 3.85
CA LYS A 58 4.98 -15.37 5.04
C LYS A 58 5.76 -14.96 6.30
N ASN A 59 7.02 -14.57 6.14
CA ASN A 59 7.88 -14.13 7.23
C ASN A 59 7.57 -12.73 7.77
N ARG A 60 6.65 -12.00 7.12
CA ARG A 60 6.18 -10.66 7.53
C ARG A 60 4.72 -10.65 7.97
N GLN A 61 4.07 -11.81 8.00
CA GLN A 61 2.70 -11.91 8.48
C GLN A 61 2.64 -11.69 9.99
N THR A 62 1.66 -10.93 10.42
CA THR A 62 1.41 -10.70 11.84
C THR A 62 0.69 -11.91 12.43
N ALA A 63 1.17 -12.40 13.57
CA ALA A 63 0.51 -13.50 14.28
C ALA A 63 -0.93 -13.10 14.65
N GLY A 64 -1.90 -13.96 14.30
CA GLY A 64 -3.32 -13.71 14.56
C GLY A 64 -4.07 -13.00 13.43
N ASP A 65 -3.39 -12.46 12.40
CA ASP A 65 -4.05 -12.01 11.19
C ASP A 65 -4.37 -13.20 10.28
N THR A 66 -5.60 -13.69 10.38
CA THR A 66 -6.09 -14.82 9.57
C THR A 66 -6.48 -14.43 8.14
N ASN A 67 -6.53 -13.12 7.87
CA ASN A 67 -6.94 -12.58 6.58
C ASN A 67 -5.73 -12.13 5.73
N THR A 68 -4.50 -12.29 6.22
CA THR A 68 -3.30 -11.95 5.43
C THR A 68 -3.20 -12.86 4.21
N PRO A 69 -3.30 -12.31 3.00
CA PRO A 69 -3.16 -13.10 1.78
C PRO A 69 -1.70 -13.50 1.54
N THR A 70 -1.52 -14.70 1.00
CA THR A 70 -0.20 -15.27 0.65
C THR A 70 0.08 -15.33 -0.85
N SER A 71 -0.83 -14.83 -1.64
CA SER A 71 -0.73 -14.66 -3.10
C SER A 71 -0.98 -13.20 -3.46
N PRO A 72 -0.57 -12.75 -4.66
CA PRO A 72 -0.87 -11.39 -5.09
C PRO A 72 -2.36 -11.09 -5.01
N GLN A 73 -2.67 -9.94 -4.44
CA GLN A 73 -4.02 -9.41 -4.35
C GLN A 73 -4.14 -8.15 -5.16
N VAL A 74 -5.34 -7.91 -5.64
CA VAL A 74 -5.71 -6.72 -6.42
C VAL A 74 -6.84 -6.01 -5.71
N LEU A 75 -6.69 -4.71 -5.49
CA LEU A 75 -7.72 -3.88 -4.90
C LEU A 75 -8.05 -2.73 -5.85
N ILE A 76 -9.25 -2.74 -6.39
CA ILE A 76 -9.81 -1.70 -7.24
C ILE A 76 -10.69 -0.80 -6.37
N ASN A 77 -10.49 0.51 -6.44
CA ASN A 77 -11.19 1.52 -5.65
C ASN A 77 -11.19 1.24 -4.14
N PRO A 78 -10.05 0.85 -3.53
CA PRO A 78 -10.01 0.55 -2.12
C PRO A 78 -10.34 1.78 -1.28
N ARG A 79 -10.99 1.54 -0.14
CA ARG A 79 -11.38 2.54 0.83
C ARG A 79 -11.34 1.96 2.23
N ILE A 80 -10.67 2.61 3.18
CA ILE A 80 -10.77 2.25 4.59
C ILE A 80 -12.11 2.73 5.12
N THR A 81 -12.86 1.82 5.72
CA THR A 81 -14.21 2.07 6.28
C THR A 81 -14.21 2.16 7.79
N HIS A 82 -13.20 1.57 8.44
CA HIS A 82 -13.04 1.64 9.89
C HIS A 82 -11.55 1.61 10.25
N PHE A 83 -11.19 2.41 11.24
CA PHE A 83 -9.88 2.42 11.88
C PHE A 83 -10.08 2.05 13.35
N ASP A 84 -9.34 1.07 13.85
CA ASP A 84 -9.29 0.79 15.28
C ASP A 84 -8.45 1.84 16.01
N ASP A 85 -8.67 2.01 17.31
CA ASP A 85 -8.04 3.07 18.11
C ASP A 85 -6.53 2.88 18.33
N GLY A 86 -6.01 1.65 18.11
CA GLY A 86 -4.60 1.34 18.30
C GLY A 86 -3.71 1.94 17.21
N MET A 87 -2.67 2.66 17.62
CA MET A 87 -1.62 3.15 16.71
C MET A 87 -0.29 2.48 17.03
N GLU A 88 0.45 2.06 16.00
CA GLU A 88 1.76 1.46 16.11
C GLU A 88 2.78 2.18 15.24
N LEU A 89 3.92 2.54 15.81
CA LEU A 89 5.08 3.03 15.07
C LEU A 89 5.75 1.85 14.34
N GLY A 90 6.21 2.10 13.14
CA GLY A 90 6.96 1.11 12.38
C GLY A 90 7.66 1.71 11.17
N TRP A 91 8.76 1.07 10.79
CA TRP A 91 9.58 1.51 9.68
C TRP A 91 8.92 1.21 8.34
N GLU A 92 8.84 2.24 7.50
CA GLU A 92 8.37 2.15 6.11
C GLU A 92 9.45 2.63 5.15
N GLY A 93 9.57 1.91 4.04
CA GLY A 93 10.25 2.34 2.82
C GLY A 93 9.24 2.39 1.68
N CYS A 94 9.60 3.03 0.58
CA CYS A 94 8.74 3.14 -0.58
C CYS A 94 9.55 3.08 -1.87
N LEU A 95 9.05 2.36 -2.88
CA LEU A 95 9.67 2.28 -4.19
C LEU A 95 9.76 3.65 -4.89
N SER A 96 8.88 4.59 -4.52
CA SER A 96 8.92 5.98 -5.00
C SER A 96 9.91 6.87 -4.25
N ILE A 97 10.53 6.36 -3.17
CA ILE A 97 11.55 7.04 -2.34
C ILE A 97 12.70 6.05 -2.08
N PRO A 98 13.45 5.67 -3.13
CA PRO A 98 14.43 4.61 -3.03
C PRO A 98 15.58 4.96 -2.06
N GLY A 99 16.03 3.95 -1.31
CA GLY A 99 17.16 4.07 -0.39
C GLY A 99 16.85 4.78 0.94
N LEU A 100 15.63 5.26 1.14
CA LEU A 100 15.21 5.93 2.39
C LEU A 100 14.15 5.11 3.12
N LYS A 101 14.18 5.18 4.45
CA LYS A 101 13.12 4.67 5.32
C LYS A 101 12.81 5.67 6.43
N GLY A 102 11.60 5.58 6.99
CA GLY A 102 11.15 6.42 8.10
C GLY A 102 10.19 5.70 9.01
N GLU A 103 10.13 6.15 10.26
CA GLU A 103 9.20 5.62 11.25
C GLU A 103 7.84 6.31 11.13
N VAL A 104 6.80 5.52 10.88
CA VAL A 104 5.46 6.01 10.55
C VAL A 104 4.43 5.42 11.52
N PRO A 105 3.58 6.24 12.15
CA PRO A 105 2.43 5.75 12.89
C PRO A 105 1.34 5.25 11.94
N ARG A 106 0.82 4.06 12.21
CA ARG A 106 -0.33 3.49 11.50
C ARG A 106 -1.30 2.88 12.48
N HIS A 107 -2.59 2.86 12.13
CA HIS A 107 -3.53 2.05 12.87
C HIS A 107 -3.14 0.59 12.83
N SER A 108 -3.15 -0.06 13.99
CA SER A 108 -2.75 -1.47 14.14
C SER A 108 -3.73 -2.44 13.48
N SER A 109 -5.00 -2.02 13.34
CA SER A 109 -5.96 -2.73 12.51
C SER A 109 -6.96 -1.79 11.84
N ILE A 110 -7.49 -2.24 10.70
CA ILE A 110 -8.42 -1.50 9.86
C ILE A 110 -9.44 -2.45 9.23
N THR A 111 -10.57 -1.92 8.82
CA THR A 111 -11.46 -2.58 7.87
C THR A 111 -11.49 -1.77 6.58
N TYR A 112 -11.37 -2.44 5.44
CA TYR A 112 -11.43 -1.80 4.13
C TYR A 112 -12.37 -2.52 3.18
N ASP A 113 -13.00 -1.75 2.30
CA ASP A 113 -13.77 -2.23 1.17
C ASP A 113 -12.96 -2.06 -0.12
N ALA A 114 -13.14 -2.95 -1.08
CA ALA A 114 -12.59 -2.85 -2.43
C ALA A 114 -13.41 -3.67 -3.43
N ILE A 115 -12.96 -3.67 -4.68
CA ILE A 115 -13.40 -4.59 -5.73
C ILE A 115 -12.17 -5.44 -6.10
N ASP A 116 -12.33 -6.75 -6.26
CA ASP A 116 -11.27 -7.66 -6.70
C ASP A 116 -11.06 -7.62 -8.23
N ALA A 117 -10.09 -8.38 -8.73
CA ALA A 117 -9.80 -8.47 -10.16
C ALA A 117 -10.94 -9.07 -11.00
N GLU A 118 -11.82 -9.85 -10.37
CA GLU A 118 -13.00 -10.48 -10.98
C GLU A 118 -14.23 -9.56 -10.95
N GLY A 119 -14.12 -8.36 -10.33
CA GLY A 119 -15.21 -7.39 -10.21
C GLY A 119 -16.13 -7.61 -9.00
N ASN A 120 -15.79 -8.52 -8.08
CA ASN A 120 -16.59 -8.76 -6.89
C ASN A 120 -16.23 -7.75 -5.79
N ARG A 121 -17.25 -7.33 -5.01
CA ARG A 121 -17.02 -6.52 -3.82
C ARG A 121 -16.47 -7.38 -2.68
N LEU A 122 -15.50 -6.85 -1.98
CA LEU A 122 -14.94 -7.45 -0.78
C LEU A 122 -14.89 -6.43 0.36
N THR A 123 -15.02 -6.94 1.58
CA THR A 123 -14.76 -6.23 2.84
C THR A 123 -13.80 -7.08 3.64
N THR A 124 -12.67 -6.52 4.02
CA THR A 124 -11.61 -7.24 4.73
C THR A 124 -11.21 -6.51 5.99
N HIS A 125 -11.11 -7.25 7.09
CA HIS A 125 -10.44 -6.78 8.30
C HIS A 125 -8.97 -7.20 8.24
N ALA A 126 -8.06 -6.24 8.41
CA ALA A 126 -6.62 -6.43 8.36
C ALA A 126 -5.98 -5.91 9.64
N CYS A 127 -4.92 -6.57 10.12
CA CYS A 127 -4.15 -6.13 11.28
C CYS A 127 -2.63 -6.22 11.06
N GLY A 128 -1.89 -5.51 11.92
CA GLY A 128 -0.44 -5.48 11.92
C GLY A 128 0.16 -5.05 10.58
N PHE A 129 1.06 -5.87 10.04
CA PHE A 129 1.76 -5.53 8.80
C PHE A 129 0.82 -5.45 7.58
N HIS A 130 -0.21 -6.30 7.50
CA HIS A 130 -1.25 -6.21 6.47
C HIS A 130 -1.97 -4.85 6.52
N ALA A 131 -2.42 -4.43 7.69
CA ALA A 131 -3.05 -3.13 7.87
C ALA A 131 -2.12 -1.97 7.48
N ARG A 132 -0.82 -2.07 7.82
CA ARG A 132 0.20 -1.06 7.46
C ARG A 132 0.36 -0.94 5.93
N VAL A 133 0.49 -2.07 5.23
CA VAL A 133 0.62 -2.09 3.76
C VAL A 133 -0.59 -1.43 3.10
N ILE A 134 -1.81 -1.80 3.49
CA ILE A 134 -3.03 -1.22 2.90
C ILE A 134 -3.12 0.29 3.13
N GLN A 135 -2.78 0.77 4.33
CA GLN A 135 -2.75 2.21 4.63
C GLN A 135 -1.71 2.95 3.78
N HIS A 136 -0.52 2.34 3.60
CA HIS A 136 0.55 2.92 2.77
C HIS A 136 0.12 3.03 1.31
N GLU A 137 -0.46 1.97 0.76
CA GLU A 137 -0.87 1.96 -0.65
C GLU A 137 -2.09 2.86 -0.91
N ILE A 138 -3.03 2.96 0.02
CA ILE A 138 -4.16 3.90 -0.09
C ILE A 138 -3.67 5.35 -0.02
N ASP A 139 -2.66 5.65 0.82
CA ASP A 139 -2.04 6.98 0.83
C ASP A 139 -1.54 7.38 -0.57
N HIS A 140 -0.90 6.46 -1.32
CA HIS A 140 -0.49 6.72 -2.70
C HIS A 140 -1.67 7.08 -3.62
N LEU A 141 -2.84 6.45 -3.42
CA LEU A 141 -4.05 6.79 -4.17
C LEU A 141 -4.63 8.16 -3.79
N ASP A 142 -4.34 8.62 -2.59
CA ASP A 142 -4.78 9.91 -2.08
C ASP A 142 -3.72 11.02 -2.29
N GLY A 143 -2.61 10.70 -2.97
CA GLY A 143 -1.52 11.61 -3.28
C GLY A 143 -0.64 11.94 -2.08
N ILE A 144 -0.54 11.03 -1.11
CA ILE A 144 0.24 11.18 0.13
C ILE A 144 1.41 10.20 0.11
N LEU A 145 2.59 10.68 0.48
CA LEU A 145 3.77 9.84 0.68
C LEU A 145 4.06 9.65 2.16
N TYR A 146 4.64 8.51 2.54
CA TYR A 146 4.86 8.16 3.95
C TYR A 146 5.64 9.22 4.78
N PRO A 147 6.56 10.03 4.22
CA PRO A 147 7.19 11.09 5.00
C PRO A 147 6.20 12.15 5.53
N GLU A 148 5.06 12.33 4.85
CA GLU A 148 4.00 13.24 5.29
C GLU A 148 3.21 12.72 6.50
N ARG A 149 3.31 11.43 6.80
CA ARG A 149 2.71 10.77 7.96
C ARG A 149 3.65 10.71 9.17
N MET A 150 4.93 11.00 8.99
CA MET A 150 5.93 10.92 10.05
C MET A 150 5.71 11.99 11.13
N LEU A 151 5.89 11.61 12.38
CA LEU A 151 5.83 12.53 13.52
C LEU A 151 7.19 13.13 13.86
N ASN A 152 8.28 12.47 13.48
CA ASN A 152 9.64 12.86 13.84
C ASN A 152 10.60 12.61 12.68
N LEU A 153 11.05 13.67 12.02
CA LEU A 153 12.00 13.60 10.92
C LEU A 153 13.42 13.13 11.33
N ARG A 154 13.72 13.05 12.63
CA ARG A 154 14.97 12.42 13.09
C ARG A 154 14.98 10.91 12.89
N GLN A 155 13.81 10.32 12.69
CA GLN A 155 13.61 8.91 12.35
C GLN A 155 13.44 8.71 10.83
N PHE A 156 14.11 9.54 10.01
CA PHE A 156 14.13 9.47 8.56
C PHE A 156 15.56 9.53 8.06
N GLY A 157 15.97 8.57 7.26
CA GLY A 157 17.34 8.51 6.74
C GLY A 157 17.55 7.41 5.70
N PHE A 158 18.79 7.33 5.22
CA PHE A 158 19.18 6.25 4.34
C PHE A 158 19.16 4.89 5.06
N VAL A 159 18.71 3.86 4.37
CA VAL A 159 18.59 2.50 4.92
C VAL A 159 19.91 2.03 5.50
N ASP A 160 21.04 2.32 4.79
CA ASP A 160 22.37 1.89 5.19
C ASP A 160 22.92 2.64 6.41
N GLU A 161 22.38 3.82 6.73
CA GLU A 161 22.82 4.66 7.86
C GLU A 161 21.96 4.49 9.11
N LEU A 162 20.71 4.03 8.94
CA LEU A 162 19.80 3.79 10.05
C LEU A 162 20.10 2.41 10.65
N GLN A 163 20.84 2.42 11.76
CA GLN A 163 21.10 1.21 12.54
C GLN A 163 19.76 0.67 13.06
N GLU A 164 19.54 -0.61 12.88
CA GLU A 164 18.46 -1.33 13.56
C GLU A 164 18.81 -1.38 15.06
N HIS A 165 18.04 -0.65 15.85
CA HIS A 165 18.13 -0.67 17.31
C HIS A 165 17.11 -1.66 17.87
#